data_61402b9dc14248016a034441bfa2a9a0
#
_entry.id   61402b9dc14248016a034441bfa2a9a0
#
_cell.length_a   1.000
_cell.length_b   1.000
_cell.length_c   1.000
_cell.angle_alpha   90.00
_cell.angle_beta   90.00
_cell.angle_gamma   90.00
#
_symmetry.space_group_name_H-M   'P 1'
#
loop_
_entity.id
_entity.type
_entity.pdbx_description
1 polymer ?
#
loop_
_entity_poly.entity_id
_entity_poly.type
_entity_poly.pdbx_seq_one_letter_code
_entity_poly.pdbx_strand_id
1 'polypeptide(L)'
;MSKSILLVGATGFVGGKILNLIDDGNSKITLLSRKKLNHKSNLKQIITNFDDIDERQAEYNYDEVYIAIGKKLSLLELLYIKKEDRNSFKQVDLEYIKKAARYAKNNGAKSIGLISAVGANKNSKNTYLAVKGKTEEEIISMNFNKTVIAQPGHLLGERENESISYIIFVFEFITNFFGLLLIGPFKKFKNVDASKVAKCIVDKMNDKEYGARYLTFDDFKAH
;
A
#
# COMPACT_ATOMS: atom_id res chain seq x y z
N MET A 1 8.37 17.90 -16.67
CA MET A 1 9.58 17.13 -16.32
C MET A 1 9.17 15.69 -16.05
N SER A 2 9.94 14.74 -16.55
CA SER A 2 9.72 13.30 -16.30
C SER A 2 10.01 13.01 -14.83
N LYS A 3 9.03 12.42 -14.09
CA LYS A 3 9.21 12.01 -12.69
C LYS A 3 9.99 10.70 -12.62
N SER A 4 10.81 10.55 -11.58
CA SER A 4 11.45 9.28 -11.24
C SER A 4 10.74 8.64 -10.05
N ILE A 5 10.13 7.48 -10.27
CA ILE A 5 9.22 6.84 -9.32
C ILE A 5 9.77 5.47 -8.91
N LEU A 6 9.83 5.22 -7.60
CA LEU A 6 10.05 3.89 -7.05
C LEU A 6 8.71 3.27 -6.67
N LEU A 7 8.40 2.09 -7.21
CA LEU A 7 7.22 1.32 -6.82
C LEU A 7 7.63 0.02 -6.14
N VAL A 8 7.17 -0.15 -4.91
CA VAL A 8 7.40 -1.33 -4.06
C VAL A 8 6.10 -2.10 -3.92
N GLY A 9 6.09 -3.35 -4.41
CA GLY A 9 4.88 -4.19 -4.36
C GLY A 9 4.04 -4.18 -5.63
N ALA A 10 4.63 -3.93 -6.79
CA ALA A 10 3.96 -3.95 -8.10
C ALA A 10 3.24 -5.28 -8.42
N THR A 11 3.67 -6.41 -7.84
CA THR A 11 3.02 -7.72 -7.97
C THR A 11 1.78 -7.89 -7.10
N GLY A 12 1.52 -6.94 -6.19
CA GLY A 12 0.37 -6.96 -5.29
C GLY A 12 -0.90 -6.40 -5.93
N PHE A 13 -2.04 -6.65 -5.28
CA PHE A 13 -3.37 -6.29 -5.79
C PHE A 13 -3.53 -4.78 -6.07
N VAL A 14 -3.17 -3.93 -5.12
CA VAL A 14 -3.21 -2.47 -5.31
C VAL A 14 -1.98 -1.98 -6.06
N GLY A 15 -0.80 -2.55 -5.78
CA GLY A 15 0.45 -2.14 -6.41
C GLY A 15 0.45 -2.33 -7.93
N GLY A 16 -0.14 -3.42 -8.45
CA GLY A 16 -0.32 -3.62 -9.88
C GLY A 16 -1.22 -2.56 -10.52
N LYS A 17 -2.29 -2.16 -9.83
CA LYS A 17 -3.19 -1.09 -10.30
C LYS A 17 -2.50 0.28 -10.26
N ILE A 18 -1.67 0.55 -9.25
CA ILE A 18 -0.83 1.76 -9.22
C ILE A 18 0.13 1.74 -10.42
N LEU A 19 0.81 0.61 -10.68
CA LEU A 19 1.72 0.48 -11.81
C LEU A 19 1.05 0.87 -13.13
N ASN A 20 -0.15 0.32 -13.38
CA ASN A 20 -0.90 0.62 -14.61
C ASN A 20 -1.28 2.11 -14.74
N LEU A 21 -1.41 2.84 -13.65
CA LEU A 21 -1.74 4.27 -13.65
C LEU A 21 -0.52 5.18 -13.83
N ILE A 22 0.65 4.78 -13.30
CA ILE A 22 1.88 5.57 -13.39
C ILE A 22 2.72 5.25 -14.63
N ASP A 23 2.48 4.12 -15.29
CA ASP A 23 3.15 3.71 -16.54
C ASP A 23 2.51 4.41 -17.75
N ASP A 24 2.59 5.73 -17.73
CA ASP A 24 2.03 6.65 -18.72
C ASP A 24 3.00 7.00 -19.87
N GLY A 25 4.17 6.37 -19.89
CA GLY A 25 5.25 6.63 -20.85
C GLY A 25 6.06 7.91 -20.57
N ASN A 26 5.67 8.73 -19.59
CA ASN A 26 6.35 9.99 -19.27
C ASN A 26 7.24 9.87 -18.01
N SER A 27 6.96 8.91 -17.15
CA SER A 27 7.66 8.70 -15.89
C SER A 27 8.74 7.62 -16.00
N LYS A 28 9.85 7.78 -15.29
CA LYS A 28 10.89 6.75 -15.13
C LYS A 28 10.53 5.88 -13.93
N ILE A 29 10.06 4.67 -14.17
CA ILE A 29 9.60 3.78 -13.13
C ILE A 29 10.68 2.73 -12.81
N THR A 30 10.99 2.59 -11.53
CA THR A 30 11.81 1.52 -10.99
C THR A 30 10.94 0.66 -10.07
N LEU A 31 10.92 -0.65 -10.32
CA LEU A 31 10.22 -1.61 -9.46
C LEU A 31 11.21 -2.21 -8.45
N LEU A 32 10.86 -2.22 -7.17
CA LEU A 32 11.59 -2.94 -6.14
C LEU A 32 10.77 -4.17 -5.72
N SER A 33 11.28 -5.36 -5.98
CA SER A 33 10.53 -6.60 -5.76
C SER A 33 11.44 -7.80 -5.48
N ARG A 34 10.87 -8.86 -4.90
CA ARG A 34 11.58 -10.13 -4.65
C ARG A 34 11.66 -11.04 -5.88
N LYS A 35 10.79 -10.81 -6.87
CA LYS A 35 10.70 -11.61 -8.10
C LYS A 35 10.57 -10.68 -9.29
N LYS A 36 11.12 -11.11 -10.41
CA LYS A 36 10.97 -10.39 -11.68
C LYS A 36 9.49 -10.36 -12.08
N LEU A 37 9.03 -9.19 -12.47
CA LEU A 37 7.71 -8.97 -13.04
C LEU A 37 7.84 -8.96 -14.57
N ASN A 38 7.05 -9.80 -15.25
CA ASN A 38 6.88 -9.70 -16.71
C ASN A 38 5.83 -8.63 -17.00
N HIS A 39 6.28 -7.50 -17.49
CA HIS A 39 5.43 -6.37 -17.85
C HIS A 39 5.65 -5.99 -19.31
N LYS A 40 4.63 -5.41 -19.97
CA LYS A 40 4.69 -5.01 -21.38
C LYS A 40 5.74 -3.92 -21.62
N SER A 41 5.88 -3.00 -20.67
CA SER A 41 6.90 -1.94 -20.72
C SER A 41 8.24 -2.46 -20.21
N ASN A 42 9.33 -1.99 -20.79
CA ASN A 42 10.69 -2.34 -20.34
C ASN A 42 11.08 -1.51 -19.10
N LEU A 43 10.47 -1.84 -17.96
CA LEU A 43 10.68 -1.15 -16.70
C LEU A 43 11.97 -1.58 -16.01
N LYS A 44 12.65 -0.64 -15.36
CA LYS A 44 13.78 -0.95 -14.50
C LYS A 44 13.30 -1.75 -13.29
N GLN A 45 13.99 -2.85 -12.97
CA GLN A 45 13.64 -3.71 -11.84
C GLN A 45 14.86 -3.96 -10.97
N ILE A 46 14.73 -3.68 -9.67
CA ILE A 46 15.67 -4.07 -8.62
C ILE A 46 15.08 -5.32 -7.96
N ILE A 47 15.72 -6.46 -8.21
CA ILE A 47 15.27 -7.74 -7.67
C ILE A 47 16.16 -8.08 -6.49
N THR A 48 15.61 -7.99 -5.28
CA THR A 48 16.33 -8.26 -4.05
C THR A 48 15.42 -8.78 -2.96
N ASN A 49 15.97 -9.49 -1.99
CA ASN A 49 15.27 -9.74 -0.75
C ASN A 49 15.26 -8.45 0.09
N PHE A 50 14.15 -8.13 0.73
CA PHE A 50 14.05 -6.92 1.56
C PHE A 50 15.01 -6.92 2.76
N ASP A 51 15.48 -8.10 3.19
CA ASP A 51 16.51 -8.19 4.23
C ASP A 51 17.86 -7.65 3.74
N ASP A 52 18.13 -7.74 2.44
CA ASP A 52 19.42 -7.41 1.81
C ASP A 52 19.45 -5.96 1.27
N ILE A 53 18.38 -5.19 1.46
CA ILE A 53 18.36 -3.78 1.03
C ILE A 53 19.37 -2.98 1.85
N ASP A 54 20.37 -2.42 1.20
CA ASP A 54 21.23 -1.40 1.81
C ASP A 54 20.53 -0.03 1.76
N GLU A 55 19.99 0.36 2.90
CA GLU A 55 19.26 1.63 3.04
C GLU A 55 20.18 2.85 2.76
N ARG A 56 21.50 2.69 2.82
CA ARG A 56 22.50 3.76 2.60
C ARG A 56 22.94 3.89 1.16
N GLN A 57 22.60 2.94 0.30
CA GLN A 57 22.95 2.97 -1.11
C GLN A 57 22.17 4.10 -1.82
N ALA A 58 22.90 5.06 -2.39
CA ALA A 58 22.36 6.24 -3.07
C ALA A 58 22.77 6.23 -4.55
N GLU A 59 22.38 5.19 -5.30
CA GLU A 59 22.68 5.05 -6.74
C GLU A 59 21.64 5.69 -7.64
N TYR A 60 20.48 6.06 -7.08
CA TYR A 60 19.33 6.53 -7.82
C TYR A 60 18.89 7.91 -7.32
N ASN A 61 18.08 8.56 -8.10
CA ASN A 61 17.43 9.81 -7.68
C ASN A 61 15.93 9.69 -7.98
N TYR A 62 15.15 9.40 -6.92
CA TYR A 62 13.70 9.31 -7.00
C TYR A 62 13.04 10.62 -6.58
N ASP A 63 11.95 10.97 -7.22
CA ASP A 63 11.06 12.06 -6.78
C ASP A 63 10.00 11.54 -5.82
N GLU A 64 9.47 10.33 -6.10
CA GLU A 64 8.34 9.74 -5.41
C GLU A 64 8.56 8.25 -5.15
N VAL A 65 7.98 7.75 -4.05
CA VAL A 65 7.88 6.32 -3.78
C VAL A 65 6.44 5.91 -3.45
N TYR A 66 6.00 4.80 -4.04
CA TYR A 66 4.76 4.11 -3.66
C TYR A 66 5.10 2.78 -3.00
N ILE A 67 4.51 2.53 -1.82
CA ILE A 67 4.71 1.28 -1.07
C ILE A 67 3.36 0.59 -0.89
N ALA A 68 3.21 -0.54 -1.57
CA ALA A 68 1.99 -1.35 -1.59
C ALA A 68 2.29 -2.83 -1.26
N ILE A 69 3.28 -3.08 -0.40
CA ILE A 69 3.57 -4.41 0.13
C ILE A 69 2.79 -4.69 1.41
N GLY A 70 2.50 -5.97 1.64
CA GLY A 70 1.90 -6.47 2.87
C GLY A 70 1.82 -7.99 2.83
N LYS A 71 1.79 -8.64 3.99
CA LYS A 71 1.55 -10.08 4.08
C LYS A 71 0.07 -10.34 3.73
N LYS A 72 -0.16 -11.27 2.81
CA LYS A 72 -1.53 -11.73 2.51
C LYS A 72 -2.08 -12.41 3.76
N LEU A 73 -3.21 -11.91 4.26
CA LEU A 73 -3.93 -12.44 5.41
C LEU A 73 -5.33 -12.87 4.99
N SER A 74 -5.80 -13.96 5.58
CA SER A 74 -7.20 -14.37 5.52
C SER A 74 -8.06 -13.46 6.40
N LEU A 75 -9.37 -13.50 6.23
CA LEU A 75 -10.31 -12.71 7.03
C LEU A 75 -10.21 -13.02 8.53
N LEU A 76 -9.98 -14.27 8.90
CA LEU A 76 -9.80 -14.66 10.30
C LEU A 76 -8.49 -14.11 10.88
N GLU A 77 -7.42 -14.07 10.09
CA GLU A 77 -6.13 -13.50 10.50
C GLU A 77 -6.20 -11.97 10.67
N LEU A 78 -7.06 -11.27 9.93
CA LEU A 78 -7.31 -9.84 10.18
C LEU A 78 -7.90 -9.59 11.58
N LEU A 79 -8.70 -10.52 12.10
CA LEU A 79 -9.24 -10.46 13.45
C LEU A 79 -8.23 -10.92 14.50
N TYR A 80 -7.48 -11.98 14.18
CA TYR A 80 -6.50 -12.55 15.10
C TYR A 80 -5.33 -13.23 14.37
N ILE A 81 -4.13 -12.66 14.51
CA ILE A 81 -2.88 -13.27 14.02
C ILE A 81 -2.34 -14.18 15.12
N LYS A 82 -2.14 -15.46 14.79
CA LYS A 82 -1.55 -16.45 15.69
C LYS A 82 -0.16 -16.02 16.15
N LYS A 83 0.24 -16.40 17.36
CA LYS A 83 1.51 -15.97 17.96
C LYS A 83 2.72 -16.27 17.09
N GLU A 84 2.75 -17.47 16.49
CA GLU A 84 3.81 -17.92 15.57
C GLU A 84 3.93 -17.04 14.32
N ASP A 85 2.83 -16.50 13.82
CA ASP A 85 2.78 -15.70 12.59
C ASP A 85 3.06 -14.20 12.80
N ARG A 86 3.01 -13.72 14.04
CA ARG A 86 3.15 -12.28 14.36
C ARG A 86 4.49 -11.71 13.93
N ASN A 87 5.58 -12.48 14.11
CA ASN A 87 6.92 -12.01 13.74
C ASN A 87 7.05 -11.87 12.22
N SER A 88 6.59 -12.86 11.45
CA SER A 88 6.62 -12.80 9.98
C SER A 88 5.71 -11.69 9.43
N PHE A 89 4.56 -11.46 10.08
CA PHE A 89 3.69 -10.33 9.73
C PHE A 89 4.37 -8.99 9.99
N LYS A 90 4.94 -8.80 11.20
CA LYS A 90 5.67 -7.58 11.56
C LYS A 90 6.87 -7.35 10.63
N GLN A 91 7.59 -8.41 10.25
CA GLN A 91 8.72 -8.31 9.33
C GLN A 91 8.30 -7.67 7.99
N VAL A 92 7.19 -8.13 7.40
CA VAL A 92 6.73 -7.63 6.09
C VAL A 92 6.05 -6.27 6.22
N ASP A 93 5.09 -6.14 7.15
CA ASP A 93 4.19 -4.99 7.22
C ASP A 93 4.73 -3.82 8.05
N LEU A 94 5.90 -3.97 8.69
CA LEU A 94 6.59 -2.88 9.37
C LEU A 94 8.05 -2.78 8.88
N GLU A 95 8.89 -3.82 9.08
CA GLU A 95 10.33 -3.65 8.88
C GLU A 95 10.68 -3.50 7.39
N TYR A 96 10.08 -4.27 6.48
CA TYR A 96 10.34 -4.14 5.04
C TYR A 96 9.80 -2.82 4.48
N ILE A 97 8.65 -2.35 4.96
CA ILE A 97 8.10 -1.05 4.58
C ILE A 97 9.06 0.07 5.03
N LYS A 98 9.56 0.01 6.27
CA LYS A 98 10.55 0.98 6.79
C LYS A 98 11.83 0.99 5.97
N LYS A 99 12.40 -0.18 5.69
CA LYS A 99 13.61 -0.28 4.87
C LYS A 99 13.41 0.31 3.48
N ALA A 100 12.31 -0.05 2.82
CA ALA A 100 11.99 0.47 1.49
C ALA A 100 11.81 2.00 1.50
N ALA A 101 11.12 2.54 2.51
CA ALA A 101 10.91 3.98 2.64
C ALA A 101 12.23 4.75 2.89
N ARG A 102 13.10 4.23 3.78
CA ARG A 102 14.43 4.81 4.03
C ARG A 102 15.32 4.74 2.79
N TYR A 103 15.34 3.60 2.12
CA TYR A 103 16.04 3.46 0.85
C TYR A 103 15.58 4.52 -0.16
N ALA A 104 14.26 4.67 -0.35
CA ALA A 104 13.74 5.68 -1.26
C ALA A 104 14.13 7.10 -0.86
N LYS A 105 14.03 7.43 0.43
CA LYS A 105 14.38 8.76 0.95
C LYS A 105 15.86 9.07 0.76
N ASN A 106 16.74 8.13 1.05
CA ASN A 106 18.20 8.29 0.85
C ASN A 106 18.58 8.39 -0.64
N ASN A 107 17.70 7.87 -1.52
CA ASN A 107 17.79 8.06 -2.97
C ASN A 107 16.94 9.25 -3.46
N GLY A 108 16.70 10.26 -2.64
CA GLY A 108 16.16 11.57 -3.04
C GLY A 108 14.65 11.70 -3.02
N ALA A 109 13.87 10.64 -2.76
CA ALA A 109 12.41 10.71 -2.77
C ALA A 109 11.89 11.76 -1.76
N LYS A 110 11.09 12.68 -2.25
CA LYS A 110 10.47 13.77 -1.46
C LYS A 110 9.04 13.45 -1.07
N SER A 111 8.41 12.53 -1.78
CA SER A 111 7.00 12.18 -1.58
C SER A 111 6.84 10.66 -1.42
N ILE A 112 5.96 10.25 -0.53
CA ILE A 112 5.64 8.84 -0.27
C ILE A 112 4.13 8.59 -0.26
N GLY A 113 3.70 7.56 -1.01
CA GLY A 113 2.36 6.97 -0.96
C GLY A 113 2.40 5.59 -0.31
N LEU A 114 1.66 5.39 0.78
CA LEU A 114 1.59 4.12 1.53
C LEU A 114 0.19 3.54 1.49
N ILE A 115 0.08 2.24 1.21
CA ILE A 115 -1.16 1.48 1.41
C ILE A 115 -1.15 0.88 2.82
N SER A 116 -2.03 1.39 3.66
CA SER A 116 -2.25 0.95 5.04
C SER A 116 -3.59 0.22 5.18
N ALA A 117 -4.30 0.42 6.28
CA ALA A 117 -5.61 -0.17 6.52
C ALA A 117 -6.49 0.73 7.38
N VAL A 118 -7.80 0.67 7.16
CA VAL A 118 -8.78 1.35 8.01
C VAL A 118 -8.66 0.88 9.46
N GLY A 119 -8.68 1.82 10.38
CA GLY A 119 -8.57 1.54 11.82
C GLY A 119 -7.15 1.26 12.30
N ALA A 120 -6.11 1.44 11.47
CA ALA A 120 -4.72 1.38 11.89
C ALA A 120 -4.49 2.28 13.12
N ASN A 121 -3.95 1.69 14.19
CA ASN A 121 -3.70 2.41 15.45
C ASN A 121 -2.64 1.65 16.25
N LYS A 122 -1.51 2.27 16.55
CA LYS A 122 -0.39 1.65 17.29
C LYS A 122 -0.78 1.10 18.66
N ASN A 123 -1.81 1.65 19.28
CA ASN A 123 -2.30 1.24 20.60
C ASN A 123 -3.42 0.19 20.51
N SER A 124 -3.74 -0.32 19.32
CA SER A 124 -4.76 -1.34 19.15
C SER A 124 -4.37 -2.66 19.84
N LYS A 125 -5.35 -3.32 20.47
CA LYS A 125 -5.19 -4.71 20.96
C LYS A 125 -5.13 -5.73 19.85
N ASN A 126 -5.64 -5.40 18.65
CA ASN A 126 -5.54 -6.22 17.44
C ASN A 126 -4.15 -6.05 16.84
N THR A 127 -3.41 -7.16 16.70
CA THR A 127 -2.03 -7.17 16.19
C THR A 127 -1.91 -6.57 14.79
N TYR A 128 -2.86 -6.85 13.89
CA TYR A 128 -2.88 -6.31 12.54
C TYR A 128 -2.95 -4.78 12.56
N LEU A 129 -3.93 -4.22 13.27
CA LEU A 129 -4.13 -2.78 13.35
C LEU A 129 -3.00 -2.08 14.09
N ALA A 130 -2.42 -2.74 15.12
CA ALA A 130 -1.29 -2.21 15.87
C ALA A 130 -0.03 -2.09 14.99
N VAL A 131 0.27 -3.10 14.19
CA VAL A 131 1.43 -3.08 13.27
C VAL A 131 1.22 -2.03 12.18
N LYS A 132 0.03 -1.96 11.57
CA LYS A 132 -0.29 -0.93 10.57
C LYS A 132 -0.14 0.48 11.13
N GLY A 133 -0.68 0.73 12.35
CA GLY A 133 -0.55 2.03 13.00
C GLY A 133 0.90 2.41 13.34
N LYS A 134 1.72 1.44 13.78
CA LYS A 134 3.17 1.66 13.97
C LYS A 134 3.87 1.98 12.67
N THR A 135 3.51 1.30 11.58
CA THR A 135 4.08 1.56 10.26
C THR A 135 3.77 2.97 9.78
N GLU A 136 2.52 3.42 9.93
CA GLU A 136 2.13 4.80 9.62
C GLU A 136 2.95 5.83 10.41
N GLU A 137 3.11 5.62 11.71
CA GLU A 137 3.89 6.50 12.57
C GLU A 137 5.37 6.57 12.16
N GLU A 138 5.98 5.42 11.85
CA GLU A 138 7.36 5.34 11.36
C GLU A 138 7.53 6.11 10.03
N ILE A 139 6.57 5.96 9.11
CA ILE A 139 6.61 6.70 7.83
C ILE A 139 6.46 8.20 8.04
N ILE A 140 5.52 8.63 8.89
CA ILE A 140 5.34 10.05 9.24
C ILE A 140 6.62 10.63 9.87
N SER A 141 7.27 9.87 10.77
CA SER A 141 8.50 10.31 11.44
C SER A 141 9.70 10.49 10.50
N MET A 142 9.64 9.89 9.32
CA MET A 142 10.67 10.09 8.29
C MET A 142 10.63 11.48 7.65
N ASN A 143 9.57 12.28 7.87
CA ASN A 143 9.46 13.66 7.39
C ASN A 143 9.69 13.81 5.87
N PHE A 144 8.94 13.06 5.05
CA PHE A 144 8.82 13.37 3.63
C PHE A 144 8.08 14.70 3.44
N ASN A 145 8.41 15.43 2.37
CA ASN A 145 7.70 16.69 2.08
C ASN A 145 6.19 16.44 1.86
N LYS A 146 5.86 15.29 1.27
CA LYS A 146 4.47 14.83 1.11
C LYS A 146 4.37 13.37 1.54
N THR A 147 3.39 13.07 2.38
CA THR A 147 3.07 11.71 2.83
C THR A 147 1.58 11.46 2.62
N VAL A 148 1.23 10.53 1.74
CA VAL A 148 -0.15 10.12 1.47
C VAL A 148 -0.36 8.70 1.97
N ILE A 149 -1.23 8.51 2.95
CA ILE A 149 -1.54 7.21 3.55
C ILE A 149 -2.97 6.83 3.20
N ALA A 150 -3.12 5.78 2.38
CA ALA A 150 -4.43 5.24 2.08
C ALA A 150 -4.83 4.18 3.12
N GLN A 151 -5.97 4.38 3.76
CA GLN A 151 -6.55 3.48 4.76
C GLN A 151 -7.84 2.81 4.22
N PRO A 152 -7.72 1.90 3.23
CA PRO A 152 -8.89 1.21 2.71
C PRO A 152 -9.47 0.23 3.72
N GLY A 153 -10.79 -0.01 3.61
CA GLY A 153 -11.44 -1.17 4.19
C GLY A 153 -11.11 -2.45 3.42
N HIS A 154 -12.07 -3.37 3.34
CA HIS A 154 -11.90 -4.57 2.51
C HIS A 154 -11.85 -4.19 1.02
N LEU A 155 -10.82 -4.70 0.32
CA LEU A 155 -10.58 -4.40 -1.08
C LEU A 155 -11.33 -5.36 -1.99
N LEU A 156 -12.17 -4.82 -2.87
CA LEU A 156 -12.89 -5.53 -3.92
C LEU A 156 -12.13 -5.44 -5.25
N GLY A 157 -12.40 -6.41 -6.15
CA GLY A 157 -11.94 -6.44 -7.53
C GLY A 157 -11.28 -7.76 -7.90
N GLU A 158 -11.07 -7.94 -9.20
CA GLU A 158 -10.42 -9.12 -9.75
C GLU A 158 -8.93 -9.13 -9.40
N ARG A 159 -8.46 -10.26 -8.89
CA ARG A 159 -7.05 -10.55 -8.65
C ARG A 159 -6.56 -11.45 -9.77
N GLU A 160 -5.61 -10.96 -10.55
CA GLU A 160 -4.95 -11.81 -11.54
C GLU A 160 -4.39 -13.06 -10.84
N ASN A 161 -4.77 -14.26 -11.32
CA ASN A 161 -4.34 -15.57 -10.83
C ASN A 161 -4.96 -16.06 -9.49
N GLU A 162 -6.08 -15.53 -9.02
CA GLU A 162 -6.81 -16.15 -7.91
C GLU A 162 -8.22 -16.57 -8.36
N SER A 163 -8.53 -17.86 -8.26
CA SER A 163 -9.93 -18.32 -8.29
C SER A 163 -10.64 -17.73 -7.08
N ILE A 164 -11.72 -17.00 -7.32
CA ILE A 164 -12.55 -16.43 -6.26
C ILE A 164 -13.06 -17.59 -5.42
N SER A 165 -12.56 -17.73 -4.19
CA SER A 165 -13.08 -18.72 -3.27
C SER A 165 -14.54 -18.36 -2.97
N TYR A 166 -15.44 -19.36 -3.03
CA TYR A 166 -16.86 -19.20 -2.66
C TYR A 166 -17.04 -18.48 -1.31
N ILE A 167 -16.13 -18.70 -0.37
CA ILE A 167 -16.09 -18.04 0.94
C ILE A 167 -15.87 -16.53 0.78
N ILE A 168 -15.00 -16.09 -0.11
CA ILE A 168 -14.76 -14.66 -0.39
C ILE A 168 -16.01 -14.05 -1.01
N PHE A 169 -16.62 -14.72 -1.98
CA PHE A 169 -17.87 -14.26 -2.61
C PHE A 169 -19.00 -14.09 -1.59
N VAL A 170 -19.23 -15.09 -0.72
CA VAL A 170 -20.24 -15.01 0.34
C VAL A 170 -19.93 -13.89 1.33
N PHE A 171 -18.66 -13.73 1.72
CA PHE A 171 -18.23 -12.65 2.61
C PHE A 171 -18.43 -11.27 1.96
N GLU A 172 -18.05 -11.11 0.71
CA GLU A 172 -18.29 -9.85 -0.04
C GLU A 172 -19.78 -9.53 -0.16
N PHE A 173 -20.62 -10.54 -0.43
CA PHE A 173 -22.06 -10.37 -0.47
C PHE A 173 -22.63 -9.93 0.88
N ILE A 174 -22.22 -10.60 1.97
CA ILE A 174 -22.62 -10.25 3.34
C ILE A 174 -22.13 -8.85 3.72
N THR A 175 -20.88 -8.53 3.47
CA THR A 175 -20.31 -7.22 3.82
C THR A 175 -20.86 -6.09 2.96
N ASN A 176 -21.23 -6.33 1.72
CA ASN A 176 -21.95 -5.37 0.89
C ASN A 176 -23.38 -5.14 1.40
N PHE A 177 -24.09 -6.20 1.78
CA PHE A 177 -25.44 -6.10 2.35
C PHE A 177 -25.43 -5.35 3.70
N PHE A 178 -24.56 -5.75 4.63
CA PHE A 178 -24.39 -5.04 5.90
C PHE A 178 -23.70 -3.68 5.74
N GLY A 179 -22.94 -3.49 4.67
CA GLY A 179 -22.33 -2.20 4.32
C GLY A 179 -23.35 -1.08 4.12
N LEU A 180 -24.59 -1.41 3.73
CA LEU A 180 -25.71 -0.45 3.69
C LEU A 180 -26.06 0.08 5.09
N LEU A 181 -25.88 -0.72 6.13
CA LEU A 181 -26.14 -0.36 7.53
C LEU A 181 -24.97 0.40 8.18
N LEU A 182 -23.79 0.42 7.54
CA LEU A 182 -22.63 1.18 8.03
C LEU A 182 -22.84 2.67 7.72
N ILE A 183 -23.46 3.40 8.66
CA ILE A 183 -23.75 4.83 8.57
C ILE A 183 -22.85 5.61 9.52
N GLY A 184 -22.65 6.91 9.27
CA GLY A 184 -21.85 7.77 10.14
C GLY A 184 -20.37 7.33 10.21
N PRO A 185 -19.76 7.24 11.40
CA PRO A 185 -18.34 6.93 11.56
C PRO A 185 -17.95 5.51 11.13
N PHE A 186 -18.91 4.61 10.95
CA PHE A 186 -18.67 3.25 10.48
C PHE A 186 -18.54 3.14 8.96
N LYS A 187 -18.89 4.17 8.19
CA LYS A 187 -18.72 4.20 6.72
C LYS A 187 -17.32 3.83 6.26
N LYS A 188 -16.30 4.21 7.04
CA LYS A 188 -14.89 3.95 6.72
C LYS A 188 -14.54 2.47 6.57
N PHE A 189 -15.36 1.56 7.12
CA PHE A 189 -15.17 0.11 7.02
C PHE A 189 -15.84 -0.52 5.80
N LYS A 190 -16.54 0.28 4.97
CA LYS A 190 -17.15 -0.22 3.74
C LYS A 190 -16.10 -0.78 2.79
N ASN A 191 -16.55 -1.75 2.00
CA ASN A 191 -15.75 -2.29 0.90
C ASN A 191 -15.45 -1.20 -0.12
N VAL A 192 -14.26 -1.25 -0.71
CA VAL A 192 -13.82 -0.30 -1.73
C VAL A 192 -13.09 -1.03 -2.86
N ASP A 193 -13.33 -0.60 -4.10
CA ASP A 193 -12.62 -1.12 -5.25
C ASP A 193 -11.14 -0.73 -5.19
N ALA A 194 -10.25 -1.71 -5.41
CA ALA A 194 -8.81 -1.50 -5.38
C ALA A 194 -8.33 -0.53 -6.47
N SER A 195 -9.05 -0.42 -7.60
CA SER A 195 -8.74 0.54 -8.65
C SER A 195 -9.02 1.97 -8.20
N LYS A 196 -10.08 2.18 -7.42
CA LYS A 196 -10.42 3.48 -6.82
C LYS A 196 -9.38 3.91 -5.79
N VAL A 197 -8.91 2.97 -4.96
CA VAL A 197 -7.83 3.24 -4.00
C VAL A 197 -6.54 3.62 -4.73
N ALA A 198 -6.16 2.86 -5.76
CA ALA A 198 -4.97 3.14 -6.57
C ALA A 198 -5.06 4.50 -7.27
N LYS A 199 -6.22 4.81 -7.87
CA LYS A 199 -6.45 6.10 -8.53
C LYS A 199 -6.36 7.24 -7.54
N CYS A 200 -7.06 7.15 -6.41
CA CYS A 200 -7.08 8.19 -5.38
C CYS A 200 -5.67 8.49 -4.84
N ILE A 201 -4.86 7.47 -4.52
CA ILE A 201 -3.50 7.71 -4.02
C ILE A 201 -2.61 8.34 -5.08
N VAL A 202 -2.71 7.91 -6.36
CA VAL A 202 -1.92 8.49 -7.46
C VAL A 202 -2.32 9.95 -7.69
N ASP A 203 -3.61 10.27 -7.72
CA ASP A 203 -4.10 11.63 -7.90
C ASP A 203 -3.63 12.54 -6.74
N LYS A 204 -3.68 12.04 -5.50
CA LYS A 204 -3.22 12.78 -4.32
C LYS A 204 -1.71 12.94 -4.25
N MET A 205 -0.94 12.00 -4.76
CA MET A 205 0.50 12.16 -4.92
C MET A 205 0.85 13.22 -5.97
N ASN A 206 0.01 13.39 -7.00
CA ASN A 206 0.20 14.36 -8.08
C ASN A 206 -0.30 15.77 -7.76
N ASP A 207 -1.12 15.98 -6.74
CA ASP A 207 -1.58 17.33 -6.36
C ASP A 207 -0.42 18.18 -5.79
N LYS A 208 -0.67 19.47 -5.55
CA LYS A 208 0.36 20.41 -5.07
C LYS A 208 0.41 20.52 -3.54
N GLU A 209 -0.43 19.76 -2.82
CA GLU A 209 -0.49 19.81 -1.36
C GLU A 209 0.69 19.05 -0.73
N TYR A 210 1.33 19.65 0.26
CA TYR A 210 2.42 19.05 1.05
C TYR A 210 1.92 18.62 2.42
N GLY A 211 2.78 17.89 3.14
CA GLY A 211 2.48 17.39 4.48
C GLY A 211 1.85 16.00 4.47
N ALA A 212 1.33 15.58 5.62
CA ALA A 212 0.73 14.27 5.80
C ALA A 212 -0.78 14.31 5.56
N ARG A 213 -1.28 13.35 4.76
CA ARG A 213 -2.70 13.19 4.46
C ARG A 213 -3.12 11.73 4.53
N TYR A 214 -4.24 11.49 5.17
CA TYR A 214 -4.89 10.19 5.22
C TYR A 214 -6.07 10.16 4.25
N LEU A 215 -6.13 9.10 3.45
CA LEU A 215 -7.23 8.83 2.51
C LEU A 215 -8.12 7.74 3.09
N THR A 216 -9.40 8.01 3.14
CA THR A 216 -10.41 7.13 3.71
C THR A 216 -11.47 6.75 2.69
N PHE A 217 -12.49 6.00 3.10
CA PHE A 217 -13.58 5.57 2.23
C PHE A 217 -14.22 6.73 1.43
N ASP A 218 -14.42 7.90 2.06
CA ASP A 218 -15.07 9.03 1.39
C ASP A 218 -14.20 9.60 0.27
N ASP A 219 -12.86 9.59 0.45
CA ASP A 219 -11.92 9.97 -0.62
C ASP A 219 -11.96 8.98 -1.78
N PHE A 220 -11.97 7.67 -1.49
CA PHE A 220 -12.00 6.62 -2.52
C PHE A 220 -13.33 6.59 -3.29
N LYS A 221 -14.44 6.94 -2.63
CA LYS A 221 -15.76 6.99 -3.26
C LYS A 221 -15.84 8.07 -4.33
N ALA A 222 -15.10 9.16 -4.16
CA ALA A 222 -15.10 10.29 -5.09
C ALA A 222 -14.38 10.00 -6.41
N HIS A 223 -13.60 8.90 -6.47
CA HIS A 223 -12.88 8.38 -7.64
C HIS A 223 -13.53 7.13 -8.21
#